data_447472d27ad018cc45771b9003488e62
#
_entry.id   447472d27ad018cc45771b9003488e62
#
_cell.length_a   1.000
_cell.length_b   1.000
_cell.length_c   1.000
_cell.angle_alpha   90.00
_cell.angle_beta   90.00
_cell.angle_gamma   90.00
#
_symmetry.space_group_name_H-M   'P 1'
#
loop_
_entity.id
_entity.type
_entity.pdbx_description
1 polymer ?
#
loop_
_entity_poly.entity_id
_entity_poly.type
_entity_poly.pdbx_seq_one_letter_code
_entity_poly.pdbx_strand_id
1 'polypeptide(L)'
;ANGQLVRGMHFTAGEYSFVNTNADEWENTEKNMACQCSTSNLLKWYRARKALPEDAPLDGRSFFAAANAGEPEALEVLRRFCHAVAVQIYNLTVLLDVEKVAIGGGISKQPLLLESLRSAYDGLYASRAGQAYMEGLPRCQIVPCAFSSEANQVGVAAAYFEAMQKKC
;
A
#
# COMPACT_ATOMS: atom_id res chain seq x y z
N ALA A 1 17.69 6.95 1.52
CA ALA A 1 18.16 8.25 1.07
C ALA A 1 19.65 8.16 0.72
N ASN A 2 20.09 8.79 -0.36
CA ASN A 2 21.50 8.82 -0.80
C ASN A 2 22.12 7.41 -0.97
N GLY A 3 21.38 6.46 -1.50
CA GLY A 3 21.82 5.08 -1.68
C GLY A 3 21.90 4.26 -0.38
N GLN A 4 21.44 4.81 0.74
CA GLN A 4 21.45 4.13 2.03
C GLN A 4 20.03 3.86 2.54
N LEU A 5 19.87 2.71 3.20
CA LEU A 5 18.64 2.38 3.91
C LEU A 5 18.43 3.33 5.09
N VAL A 6 17.27 3.96 5.18
CA VAL A 6 16.88 4.78 6.33
C VAL A 6 16.47 3.85 7.47
N ARG A 7 17.22 3.87 8.57
CA ARG A 7 16.99 2.98 9.73
C ARG A 7 16.35 3.67 10.92
N GLY A 8 16.50 5.01 11.01
CA GLY A 8 16.10 5.79 12.18
C GLY A 8 16.98 5.54 13.40
N MET A 9 16.73 6.29 14.47
CA MET A 9 17.48 6.18 15.72
C MET A 9 17.25 4.84 16.42
N HIS A 10 16.04 4.30 16.34
CA HIS A 10 15.63 3.07 17.02
C HIS A 10 15.45 1.88 16.05
N PHE A 11 15.98 1.99 14.84
CA PHE A 11 15.84 0.97 13.77
C PHE A 11 14.39 0.65 13.37
N THR A 12 13.46 1.57 13.64
CA THR A 12 12.02 1.44 13.34
C THR A 12 11.57 2.35 12.19
N ALA A 13 12.49 3.02 11.51
CA ALA A 13 12.12 3.83 10.36
C ALA A 13 11.46 2.97 9.27
N GLY A 14 10.31 3.43 8.76
CA GLY A 14 9.53 2.68 7.79
C GLY A 14 8.48 1.75 8.40
N GLU A 15 8.33 1.71 9.73
CA GLU A 15 7.24 0.96 10.38
C GLU A 15 5.90 1.72 10.26
N TYR A 16 5.38 1.74 9.05
CA TYR A 16 4.14 2.46 8.71
C TYR A 16 2.87 1.77 9.22
N SER A 17 2.96 0.54 9.71
CA SER A 17 1.82 -0.22 10.19
C SER A 17 1.05 0.49 11.31
N PHE A 18 1.76 1.26 12.13
CA PHE A 18 1.19 2.04 13.24
C PHE A 18 0.72 3.45 12.88
N VAL A 19 0.90 3.89 11.65
CA VAL A 19 0.38 5.21 11.23
C VAL A 19 -1.15 5.20 11.34
N ASN A 20 -1.68 6.11 12.17
CA ASN A 20 -3.12 6.30 12.31
C ASN A 20 -3.68 7.03 11.09
N THR A 21 -4.79 6.54 10.55
CA THR A 21 -5.45 7.09 9.36
C THR A 21 -6.66 7.97 9.69
N ASN A 22 -7.05 8.05 10.98
CA ASN A 22 -8.16 8.85 11.45
C ASN A 22 -7.89 9.40 12.86
N ALA A 23 -7.61 10.69 12.95
CA ALA A 23 -7.29 11.35 14.21
C ALA A 23 -8.45 11.35 15.23
N ASP A 24 -9.69 11.33 14.77
CA ASP A 24 -10.88 11.35 15.64
C ASP A 24 -11.11 10.00 16.35
N GLU A 25 -10.46 8.95 15.86
CA GLU A 25 -10.55 7.59 16.41
C GLU A 25 -9.15 7.07 16.79
N TRP A 26 -8.37 7.86 17.51
CA TRP A 26 -6.99 7.52 17.86
C TRP A 26 -6.82 6.16 18.54
N GLU A 27 -7.74 5.80 19.45
CA GLU A 27 -7.69 4.54 20.20
C GLU A 27 -8.14 3.32 19.39
N ASN A 28 -8.76 3.53 18.23
CA ASN A 28 -9.25 2.47 17.38
C ASN A 28 -8.13 1.94 16.47
N THR A 29 -7.49 0.84 16.88
CA THR A 29 -6.40 0.24 16.11
C THR A 29 -6.79 -0.23 14.70
N GLU A 30 -8.09 -0.42 14.42
CA GLU A 30 -8.57 -0.70 13.06
C GLU A 30 -8.36 0.50 12.11
N LYS A 31 -8.07 1.68 12.64
CA LYS A 31 -7.72 2.89 11.85
C LYS A 31 -6.24 2.99 11.57
N ASN A 32 -5.42 2.06 12.02
CA ASN A 32 -4.01 2.02 11.65
C ASN A 32 -3.84 1.58 10.20
N MET A 33 -2.75 2.03 9.58
CA MET A 33 -2.43 1.72 8.19
C MET A 33 -2.36 0.20 7.95
N ALA A 34 -1.81 -0.59 8.89
CA ALA A 34 -1.78 -2.04 8.81
C ALA A 34 -3.18 -2.64 8.62
N CYS A 35 -4.18 -2.12 9.33
CA CYS A 35 -5.55 -2.59 9.20
C CYS A 35 -6.21 -2.07 7.92
N GLN A 36 -6.03 -0.79 7.59
CA GLN A 36 -6.71 -0.19 6.44
C GLN A 36 -6.13 -0.60 5.08
N CYS A 37 -4.83 -0.91 5.03
CA CYS A 37 -4.09 -1.14 3.78
C CYS A 37 -3.58 -2.59 3.62
N SER A 38 -4.07 -3.54 4.44
CA SER A 38 -3.67 -4.94 4.35
C SER A 38 -4.56 -5.77 3.43
N THR A 39 -3.99 -6.82 2.85
CA THR A 39 -4.78 -7.82 2.09
C THR A 39 -5.85 -8.47 2.97
N SER A 40 -5.57 -8.71 4.25
CA SER A 40 -6.54 -9.27 5.18
C SER A 40 -7.78 -8.37 5.31
N ASN A 41 -7.59 -7.06 5.37
CA ASN A 41 -8.71 -6.13 5.47
C ASN A 41 -9.48 -5.99 4.14
N LEU A 42 -8.77 -6.04 3.01
CA LEU A 42 -9.41 -6.14 1.69
C LEU A 42 -10.40 -7.32 1.66
N LEU A 43 -9.96 -8.50 2.11
CA LEU A 43 -10.80 -9.70 2.15
C LEU A 43 -11.93 -9.59 3.20
N LYS A 44 -11.66 -8.98 4.37
CA LYS A 44 -12.68 -8.69 5.40
C LYS A 44 -13.79 -7.81 4.82
N TRP A 45 -13.44 -6.74 4.11
CA TRP A 45 -14.42 -5.87 3.47
C TRP A 45 -15.22 -6.57 2.37
N TYR A 46 -14.57 -7.39 1.56
CA TYR A 46 -15.26 -8.15 0.52
C TYR A 46 -16.20 -9.19 1.10
N ARG A 47 -15.77 -9.92 2.14
CA ARG A 47 -16.62 -10.85 2.88
C ARG A 47 -17.88 -10.17 3.41
N ALA A 48 -17.72 -9.04 4.08
CA ALA A 48 -18.84 -8.27 4.61
C ALA A 48 -19.75 -7.75 3.50
N ARG A 49 -19.19 -7.26 2.39
CA ARG A 49 -19.96 -6.71 1.26
C ARG A 49 -20.81 -7.77 0.54
N LYS A 50 -20.30 -9.01 0.49
CA LYS A 50 -20.97 -10.16 -0.12
C LYS A 50 -21.84 -10.94 0.88
N ALA A 51 -21.86 -10.56 2.16
CA ALA A 51 -22.49 -11.34 3.23
C ALA A 51 -22.03 -12.80 3.25
N LEU A 52 -20.74 -13.07 2.98
CA LEU A 52 -20.20 -14.43 3.00
C LEU A 52 -20.08 -14.93 4.42
N PRO A 53 -20.35 -16.23 4.69
CA PRO A 53 -20.06 -16.84 5.97
C PRO A 53 -18.61 -16.66 6.41
N GLU A 54 -18.37 -16.66 7.71
CA GLU A 54 -17.02 -16.43 8.27
C GLU A 54 -16.04 -17.54 7.85
N ASP A 55 -16.51 -18.77 7.78
CA ASP A 55 -15.79 -19.98 7.39
C ASP A 55 -15.70 -20.18 5.86
N ALA A 56 -16.37 -19.37 5.04
CA ALA A 56 -16.29 -19.50 3.60
C ALA A 56 -14.84 -19.26 3.13
N PRO A 57 -14.29 -20.15 2.28
CA PRO A 57 -12.94 -20.01 1.77
C PRO A 57 -12.83 -18.73 0.92
N LEU A 58 -11.89 -17.87 1.32
CA LEU A 58 -11.66 -16.60 0.63
C LEU A 58 -10.17 -16.22 0.75
N ASP A 59 -9.53 -16.02 -0.39
CA ASP A 59 -8.16 -15.58 -0.49
C ASP A 59 -7.99 -14.47 -1.54
N GLY A 60 -6.77 -13.93 -1.68
CA GLY A 60 -6.50 -12.90 -2.67
C GLY A 60 -6.70 -13.36 -4.12
N ARG A 61 -6.54 -14.64 -4.42
CA ARG A 61 -6.72 -15.17 -5.78
C ARG A 61 -8.20 -15.18 -6.16
N SER A 62 -9.05 -15.70 -5.26
CA SER A 62 -10.51 -15.74 -5.46
C SER A 62 -11.10 -14.33 -5.54
N PHE A 63 -10.64 -13.40 -4.68
CA PHE A 63 -11.02 -12.00 -4.76
C PHE A 63 -10.68 -11.37 -6.11
N PHE A 64 -9.42 -11.51 -6.57
CA PHE A 64 -9.01 -10.91 -7.84
C PHE A 64 -9.61 -11.64 -9.05
N ALA A 65 -9.97 -12.93 -8.94
CA ALA A 65 -10.76 -13.60 -9.98
C ALA A 65 -12.14 -12.93 -10.15
N ALA A 66 -12.83 -12.63 -9.04
CA ALA A 66 -14.11 -11.92 -9.06
C ALA A 66 -13.96 -10.48 -9.59
N ALA A 67 -12.95 -9.75 -9.13
CA ALA A 67 -12.69 -8.38 -9.59
C ALA A 67 -12.35 -8.31 -11.08
N ASN A 68 -11.52 -9.23 -11.60
CA ASN A 68 -11.18 -9.33 -13.02
C ASN A 68 -12.38 -9.77 -13.88
N ALA A 69 -13.33 -10.52 -13.30
CA ALA A 69 -14.59 -10.85 -13.95
C ALA A 69 -15.59 -9.69 -13.98
N GLY A 70 -15.25 -8.55 -13.36
CA GLY A 70 -16.10 -7.35 -13.33
C GLY A 70 -17.18 -7.40 -12.26
N GLU A 71 -17.06 -8.24 -11.22
CA GLU A 71 -18.05 -8.31 -10.15
C GLU A 71 -18.16 -6.97 -9.41
N PRO A 72 -19.38 -6.35 -9.33
CA PRO A 72 -19.54 -5.00 -8.80
C PRO A 72 -19.06 -4.84 -7.35
N GLU A 73 -19.34 -5.83 -6.50
CA GLU A 73 -18.95 -5.83 -5.09
C GLU A 73 -17.44 -5.91 -4.92
N ALA A 74 -16.76 -6.72 -5.73
CA ALA A 74 -15.31 -6.83 -5.73
C ALA A 74 -14.65 -5.53 -6.21
N LEU A 75 -15.18 -4.92 -7.27
CA LEU A 75 -14.69 -3.64 -7.79
C LEU A 75 -14.93 -2.47 -6.81
N GLU A 76 -16.07 -2.45 -6.11
CA GLU A 76 -16.35 -1.46 -5.08
C GLU A 76 -15.33 -1.55 -3.93
N VAL A 77 -15.09 -2.78 -3.45
CA VAL A 77 -14.14 -3.03 -2.36
C VAL A 77 -12.71 -2.73 -2.81
N LEU A 78 -12.33 -3.11 -4.02
CA LEU A 78 -11.01 -2.79 -4.59
C LEU A 78 -10.78 -1.27 -4.66
N ARG A 79 -11.79 -0.52 -5.11
CA ARG A 79 -11.72 0.95 -5.19
C ARG A 79 -11.53 1.58 -3.81
N ARG A 80 -12.28 1.11 -2.79
CA ARG A 80 -12.12 1.56 -1.40
C ARG A 80 -10.71 1.26 -0.87
N PHE A 81 -10.22 0.05 -1.10
CA PHE A 81 -8.88 -0.36 -0.70
C PHE A 81 -7.80 0.50 -1.37
N CYS A 82 -7.87 0.65 -2.68
CA CYS A 82 -6.92 1.45 -3.44
C CYS A 82 -6.94 2.92 -3.02
N HIS A 83 -8.11 3.47 -2.69
CA HIS A 83 -8.20 4.83 -2.16
C HIS A 83 -7.48 4.96 -0.80
N ALA A 84 -7.68 4.03 0.13
CA ALA A 84 -6.99 4.03 1.42
C ALA A 84 -5.46 3.96 1.25
N VAL A 85 -4.97 3.06 0.39
CA VAL A 85 -3.54 2.94 0.08
C VAL A 85 -3.00 4.20 -0.61
N ALA A 86 -3.74 4.76 -1.57
CA ALA A 86 -3.35 5.98 -2.29
C ALA A 86 -3.17 7.18 -1.35
N VAL A 87 -4.07 7.35 -0.37
CA VAL A 87 -3.94 8.40 0.65
C VAL A 87 -2.63 8.23 1.44
N GLN A 88 -2.25 7.01 1.80
CA GLN A 88 -0.98 6.80 2.52
C GLN A 88 0.24 7.04 1.63
N ILE A 89 0.18 6.65 0.36
CA ILE A 89 1.23 6.97 -0.61
C ILE A 89 1.38 8.49 -0.78
N TYR A 90 0.26 9.21 -0.86
CA TYR A 90 0.27 10.67 -0.90
C TYR A 90 0.97 11.26 0.35
N ASN A 91 0.57 10.81 1.55
CA ASN A 91 1.17 11.27 2.80
C ASN A 91 2.70 11.03 2.84
N LEU A 92 3.14 9.82 2.44
CA LEU A 92 4.55 9.47 2.36
C LEU A 92 5.30 10.30 1.32
N THR A 93 4.68 10.58 0.17
CA THR A 93 5.27 11.41 -0.87
C THR A 93 5.49 12.83 -0.36
N VAL A 94 4.51 13.42 0.30
CA VAL A 94 4.63 14.77 0.89
C VAL A 94 5.67 14.84 2.01
N LEU A 95 5.78 13.79 2.83
CA LEU A 95 6.71 13.76 3.97
C LEU A 95 8.17 13.49 3.56
N LEU A 96 8.38 12.66 2.55
CA LEU A 96 9.69 12.10 2.22
C LEU A 96 10.21 12.49 0.84
N ASP A 97 9.37 13.13 0.02
CA ASP A 97 9.69 13.52 -1.38
C ASP A 97 10.28 12.35 -2.17
N VAL A 98 9.55 11.23 -2.20
CA VAL A 98 10.02 9.99 -2.84
C VAL A 98 9.75 10.01 -4.34
N GLU A 99 10.73 9.56 -5.14
CA GLU A 99 10.57 9.40 -6.59
C GLU A 99 9.61 8.26 -6.93
N LYS A 100 9.70 7.13 -6.21
CA LYS A 100 8.96 5.92 -6.51
C LYS A 100 8.46 5.22 -5.23
N VAL A 101 7.27 4.64 -5.33
CA VAL A 101 6.75 3.68 -4.36
C VAL A 101 6.55 2.35 -5.05
N ALA A 102 7.28 1.32 -4.62
CA ALA A 102 7.20 -0.02 -5.17
C ALA A 102 6.20 -0.87 -4.36
N ILE A 103 5.19 -1.40 -5.04
CA ILE A 103 4.17 -2.25 -4.43
C ILE A 103 4.62 -3.70 -4.49
N GLY A 104 4.84 -4.31 -3.31
CA GLY A 104 5.23 -5.70 -3.14
C GLY A 104 4.14 -6.57 -2.53
N GLY A 105 4.50 -7.83 -2.25
CA GLY A 105 3.59 -8.81 -1.66
C GLY A 105 2.79 -9.61 -2.69
N GLY A 106 1.98 -10.56 -2.20
CA GLY A 106 1.31 -11.55 -3.06
C GLY A 106 0.34 -10.98 -4.08
N ILE A 107 -0.36 -9.88 -3.73
CA ILE A 107 -1.35 -9.24 -4.62
C ILE A 107 -0.73 -8.25 -5.61
N SER A 108 0.55 -7.90 -5.46
CA SER A 108 1.21 -6.91 -6.33
C SER A 108 1.36 -7.36 -7.79
N LYS A 109 1.21 -8.66 -8.05
CA LYS A 109 1.24 -9.23 -9.40
C LYS A 109 -0.06 -9.00 -10.19
N GLN A 110 -1.09 -8.44 -9.56
CA GLN A 110 -2.38 -8.18 -10.20
C GLN A 110 -2.36 -6.84 -10.95
N PRO A 111 -2.44 -6.82 -12.30
CA PRO A 111 -2.45 -5.57 -13.06
C PRO A 111 -3.58 -4.64 -12.61
N LEU A 112 -4.78 -5.19 -12.40
CA LEU A 112 -5.96 -4.44 -11.96
C LEU A 112 -5.73 -3.70 -10.65
N LEU A 113 -4.94 -4.26 -9.70
CA LEU A 113 -4.57 -3.57 -8.47
C LEU A 113 -3.74 -2.31 -8.76
N LEU A 114 -2.70 -2.45 -9.57
CA LEU A 114 -1.80 -1.33 -9.88
C LEU A 114 -2.50 -0.24 -10.67
N GLU A 115 -3.33 -0.60 -11.62
CA GLU A 115 -4.15 0.34 -12.41
C GLU A 115 -5.13 1.09 -11.50
N SER A 116 -5.87 0.36 -10.65
CA SER A 116 -6.82 0.95 -9.71
C SER A 116 -6.13 1.86 -8.70
N LEU A 117 -4.93 1.47 -8.22
CA LEU A 117 -4.17 2.26 -7.26
C LEU A 117 -3.64 3.55 -7.88
N ARG A 118 -3.09 3.49 -9.10
CA ARG A 118 -2.66 4.68 -9.83
C ARG A 118 -3.82 5.63 -10.10
N SER A 119 -4.95 5.10 -10.56
CA SER A 119 -6.17 5.88 -10.78
C SER A 119 -6.66 6.55 -9.49
N ALA A 120 -6.65 5.84 -8.35
CA ALA A 120 -7.00 6.41 -7.06
C ALA A 120 -6.03 7.51 -6.63
N TYR A 121 -4.73 7.31 -6.83
CA TYR A 121 -3.68 8.30 -6.51
C TYR A 121 -3.82 9.57 -7.35
N ASP A 122 -4.00 9.43 -8.66
CA ASP A 122 -4.25 10.56 -9.56
C ASP A 122 -5.55 11.30 -9.21
N GLY A 123 -6.57 10.56 -8.80
CA GLY A 123 -7.85 11.10 -8.32
C GLY A 123 -7.71 12.01 -7.09
N LEU A 124 -6.75 11.73 -6.18
CA LEU A 124 -6.48 12.60 -5.03
C LEU A 124 -6.02 14.00 -5.46
N TYR A 125 -5.13 14.08 -6.45
CA TYR A 125 -4.67 15.35 -6.98
C TYR A 125 -5.75 16.05 -7.80
N ALA A 126 -6.48 15.29 -8.62
CA ALA A 126 -7.57 15.84 -9.43
C ALA A 126 -8.69 16.43 -8.57
N SER A 127 -9.02 15.83 -7.43
CA SER A 127 -10.06 16.32 -6.51
C SER A 127 -9.73 17.69 -5.89
N ARG A 128 -8.46 18.07 -5.88
CA ARG A 128 -7.94 19.35 -5.37
C ARG A 128 -7.36 20.25 -6.47
N ALA A 129 -7.61 19.91 -7.73
CA ALA A 129 -7.16 20.71 -8.86
C ALA A 129 -7.71 22.16 -8.76
N GLY A 130 -6.86 23.13 -9.11
CA GLY A 130 -7.21 24.55 -8.98
C GLY A 130 -6.90 25.16 -7.61
N GLN A 131 -6.45 24.40 -6.63
CA GLN A 131 -5.86 24.92 -5.41
C GLN A 131 -4.38 25.22 -5.68
N ALA A 132 -3.97 26.47 -5.64
CA ALA A 132 -2.63 26.91 -6.10
C ALA A 132 -1.46 26.15 -5.43
N TYR A 133 -1.61 25.73 -4.14
CA TYR A 133 -0.58 24.99 -3.42
C TYR A 133 -0.43 23.54 -3.92
N MET A 134 -1.41 22.98 -4.63
CA MET A 134 -1.33 21.61 -5.17
C MET A 134 -0.40 21.49 -6.37
N GLU A 135 -0.20 22.59 -7.11
CA GLU A 135 0.67 22.59 -8.30
C GLU A 135 2.15 22.35 -7.97
N GLY A 136 2.57 22.74 -6.75
CA GLY A 136 3.94 22.54 -6.26
C GLY A 136 4.18 21.24 -5.49
N LEU A 137 3.15 20.40 -5.29
CA LEU A 137 3.33 19.16 -4.52
C LEU A 137 4.00 18.07 -5.36
N PRO A 138 4.96 17.34 -4.77
CA PRO A 138 5.63 16.25 -5.46
C PRO A 138 4.65 15.11 -5.78
N ARG A 139 4.91 14.41 -6.88
CA ARG A 139 4.21 13.18 -7.25
C ARG A 139 5.21 12.04 -7.38
N CYS A 140 4.92 10.90 -6.79
CA CYS A 140 5.73 9.70 -6.99
C CYS A 140 5.18 8.81 -8.10
N GLN A 141 6.05 7.94 -8.61
CA GLN A 141 5.65 6.86 -9.51
C GLN A 141 5.25 5.63 -8.67
N ILE A 142 4.08 5.05 -8.93
CA ILE A 142 3.67 3.79 -8.34
C ILE A 142 4.04 2.66 -9.29
N VAL A 143 4.95 1.79 -8.85
CA VAL A 143 5.52 0.72 -9.68
C VAL A 143 5.37 -0.65 -9.01
N PRO A 144 5.33 -1.76 -9.76
CA PRO A 144 5.44 -3.08 -9.15
C PRO A 144 6.84 -3.29 -8.59
N CYS A 145 6.94 -3.96 -7.44
CA CYS A 145 8.22 -4.38 -6.91
C CYS A 145 8.83 -5.48 -7.79
N ALA A 146 10.11 -5.34 -8.16
CA ALA A 146 10.80 -6.28 -9.05
C ALA A 146 10.78 -7.72 -8.52
N PHE A 147 10.86 -7.90 -7.20
CA PHE A 147 10.89 -9.21 -6.56
C PHE A 147 9.53 -9.64 -5.96
N SER A 148 8.48 -8.85 -6.19
CA SER A 148 7.10 -9.16 -5.75
C SER A 148 7.01 -9.66 -4.29
N SER A 149 6.64 -10.95 -4.08
CA SER A 149 6.53 -11.59 -2.77
C SER A 149 7.87 -11.91 -2.12
N GLU A 150 8.96 -11.96 -2.88
CA GLU A 150 10.32 -12.32 -2.43
C GLU A 150 11.16 -11.08 -2.04
N ALA A 151 10.62 -9.88 -2.21
CA ALA A 151 11.35 -8.64 -2.00
C ALA A 151 11.99 -8.53 -0.61
N ASN A 152 11.27 -8.97 0.44
CA ASN A 152 11.80 -8.97 1.80
C ASN A 152 12.98 -9.93 1.97
N GLN A 153 12.93 -11.12 1.37
CA GLN A 153 14.01 -12.11 1.43
C GLN A 153 15.28 -11.61 0.72
N VAL A 154 15.08 -11.03 -0.47
CA VAL A 154 16.18 -10.40 -1.23
C VAL A 154 16.78 -9.23 -0.45
N GLY A 155 15.94 -8.39 0.17
CA GLY A 155 16.40 -7.26 0.99
C GLY A 155 17.22 -7.70 2.20
N VAL A 156 16.78 -8.74 2.91
CA VAL A 156 17.51 -9.29 4.06
C VAL A 156 18.85 -9.88 3.62
N ALA A 157 18.89 -10.65 2.51
CA ALA A 157 20.14 -11.19 1.95
C ALA A 157 21.12 -10.07 1.57
N ALA A 158 20.65 -9.03 0.88
CA ALA A 158 21.47 -7.87 0.51
C ALA A 158 22.06 -7.17 1.74
N ALA A 159 21.24 -6.90 2.76
CA ALA A 159 21.68 -6.27 4.00
C ALA A 159 22.72 -7.12 4.75
N TYR A 160 22.57 -8.44 4.74
CA TYR A 160 23.54 -9.36 5.32
C TYR A 160 24.90 -9.29 4.61
N PHE A 161 24.93 -9.36 3.29
CA PHE A 161 26.17 -9.27 2.51
C PHE A 161 26.87 -7.91 2.67
N GLU A 162 26.12 -6.81 2.68
CA GLU A 162 26.70 -5.49 2.97
C GLU A 162 27.35 -5.42 4.36
N ALA A 163 26.72 -6.02 5.37
CA ALA A 163 27.26 -6.06 6.73
C ALA A 163 28.55 -6.89 6.82
N MET A 164 28.66 -7.98 6.06
CA MET A 164 29.85 -8.81 5.99
C MET A 164 31.02 -8.09 5.30
N GLN A 165 30.77 -7.37 4.22
CA GLN A 165 31.80 -6.61 3.50
C GLN A 165 32.40 -5.45 4.34
N LYS A 166 31.63 -4.88 5.26
CA LYS A 166 32.10 -3.80 6.16
C LYS A 166 32.97 -4.33 7.34
N LYS A 167 33.03 -5.66 7.55
CA LYS A 167 33.81 -6.28 8.62
C LYS A 167 35.18 -6.79 8.15
N CYS A 168 35.42 -6.81 6.85
CA CYS A 168 36.71 -7.10 6.21
C CYS A 168 37.43 -5.81 5.87
#